data_0826990bb9d259d3436da7903f0ee5de
#
_entry.id   0826990bb9d259d3436da7903f0ee5de
#
_cell.length_a   1.000
_cell.length_b   1.000
_cell.length_c   1.000
_cell.angle_alpha   90.00
_cell.angle_beta   90.00
_cell.angle_gamma   90.00
#
_symmetry.space_group_name_H-M   'P 1'
#
loop_
_entity.id
_entity.type
_entity.pdbx_description
1 polymer ?
#
loop_
_entity_poly.entity_id
_entity_poly.type
_entity_poly.pdbx_seq_one_letter_code
_entity_poly.pdbx_strand_id
1 'polypeptide(L)'
;SALATSGLVYIYENAQGQISYADATHRSQYLSANGYVDLTANQARAAGLRVETRAGDVRNQITIQYKNSQEASASDPTSISTYGNLGQIISTTLENTVDAEYQADFYLTLRKDPQAIFSEITFDLTNPEVDNSDRDNLLNVFMGQPVAINDLPANMGSIFQGFVEGWSFQAGYNTLSISLIVSPTAYSLQALQWDEILNTFTWSSVSPTLDWARATIVT
;
A
#
# COMPACT_ATOMS: atom_id res chain seq x y z
N SER A 1 3.56 -16.02 -7.39
CA SER A 1 3.15 -17.42 -7.50
C SER A 1 1.70 -17.56 -7.06
N ALA A 2 0.97 -18.58 -7.56
CA ALA A 2 -0.45 -18.80 -7.25
C ALA A 2 -0.73 -18.88 -5.74
N LEU A 3 0.18 -19.46 -4.97
CA LEU A 3 0.06 -19.56 -3.50
C LEU A 3 0.04 -18.17 -2.83
N ALA A 4 0.91 -17.26 -3.23
CA ALA A 4 0.95 -15.91 -2.69
C ALA A 4 -0.33 -15.13 -3.03
N THR A 5 -0.82 -15.27 -4.26
CA THR A 5 -2.08 -14.67 -4.71
C THR A 5 -3.27 -15.22 -3.93
N SER A 6 -3.31 -16.55 -3.69
CA SER A 6 -4.41 -17.20 -2.97
C SER A 6 -4.46 -16.84 -1.49
N GLY A 7 -3.32 -16.55 -0.87
CA GLY A 7 -3.23 -16.18 0.54
C GLY A 7 -3.22 -14.67 0.78
N LEU A 8 -3.27 -13.83 -0.27
CA LEU A 8 -3.07 -12.38 -0.16
C LEU A 8 -1.76 -12.02 0.57
N VAL A 9 -0.69 -12.77 0.29
CA VAL A 9 0.55 -12.69 1.04
C VAL A 9 1.71 -12.17 0.22
N TYR A 10 2.72 -11.65 0.91
CA TYR A 10 3.99 -11.22 0.35
C TYR A 10 5.07 -12.25 0.67
N ILE A 11 5.82 -12.64 -0.35
CA ILE A 11 7.01 -13.49 -0.20
C ILE A 11 8.19 -12.64 -0.67
N TYR A 12 9.14 -12.41 0.20
CA TYR A 12 10.29 -11.55 -0.06
C TYR A 12 11.53 -12.03 0.67
N GLU A 13 12.70 -11.56 0.25
CA GLU A 13 13.96 -11.77 0.94
C GLU A 13 14.17 -10.64 1.96
N ASN A 14 14.43 -11.00 3.22
CA ASN A 14 14.73 -10.02 4.27
C ASN A 14 16.20 -9.58 4.24
N ALA A 15 16.56 -8.61 5.10
CA ALA A 15 17.93 -8.09 5.17
C ALA A 15 18.99 -9.14 5.58
N GLN A 16 18.57 -10.28 6.12
CA GLN A 16 19.44 -11.40 6.50
C GLN A 16 19.59 -12.45 5.39
N GLY A 17 19.02 -12.21 4.20
CA GLY A 17 19.04 -13.16 3.08
C GLY A 17 18.09 -14.36 3.26
N GLN A 18 17.09 -14.25 4.14
CA GLN A 18 16.10 -15.29 4.39
C GLN A 18 14.82 -15.00 3.61
N ILE A 19 14.17 -16.06 3.12
CA ILE A 19 12.83 -15.93 2.54
C ILE A 19 11.82 -15.71 3.66
N SER A 20 11.18 -14.56 3.63
CA SER A 20 10.15 -14.14 4.58
C SER A 20 8.78 -14.20 3.96
N TYR A 21 7.79 -14.46 4.79
CA TYR A 21 6.38 -14.55 4.43
C TYR A 21 5.59 -13.60 5.34
N ALA A 22 4.84 -12.71 4.74
CA ALA A 22 3.94 -11.79 5.45
C ALA A 22 2.53 -11.96 4.91
N ASP A 23 1.57 -12.22 5.81
CA ASP A 23 0.16 -12.38 5.46
C ASP A 23 -0.54 -11.05 5.17
N ALA A 24 -1.81 -11.13 4.80
CA ALA A 24 -2.62 -9.95 4.47
C ALA A 24 -2.76 -8.96 5.64
N THR A 25 -2.70 -9.45 6.88
CA THR A 25 -2.87 -8.63 8.09
C THR A 25 -1.58 -7.99 8.59
N HIS A 26 -0.42 -8.44 8.09
CA HIS A 26 0.89 -7.95 8.54
C HIS A 26 1.04 -6.43 8.41
N ARG A 27 0.60 -5.87 7.28
CA ARG A 27 0.69 -4.42 7.03
C ARG A 27 -0.19 -3.61 7.96
N SER A 28 -1.43 -4.05 8.20
CA SER A 28 -2.36 -3.38 9.11
C SER A 28 -1.88 -3.44 10.55
N GLN A 29 -1.41 -4.61 11.00
CA GLN A 29 -0.87 -4.79 12.34
C GLN A 29 0.39 -3.96 12.58
N TYR A 30 1.32 -3.96 11.61
CA TYR A 30 2.54 -3.16 11.71
C TYR A 30 2.22 -1.66 11.76
N LEU A 31 1.34 -1.19 10.86
CA LEU A 31 0.91 0.21 10.81
C LEU A 31 0.23 0.63 12.12
N SER A 32 -0.66 -0.20 12.66
CA SER A 32 -1.35 0.09 13.92
C SER A 32 -0.39 0.18 15.12
N ALA A 33 0.67 -0.62 15.11
CA ALA A 33 1.65 -0.66 16.22
C ALA A 33 2.72 0.45 16.11
N ASN A 34 3.15 0.80 14.90
CA ASN A 34 4.33 1.63 14.70
C ASN A 34 4.03 2.99 14.01
N GLY A 35 2.87 3.14 13.37
CA GLY A 35 2.55 4.31 12.56
C GLY A 35 3.35 4.37 11.24
N TYR A 36 3.35 5.53 10.62
CA TYR A 36 4.11 5.80 9.39
C TYR A 36 5.50 6.35 9.71
N VAL A 37 6.45 6.05 8.85
CA VAL A 37 7.68 6.84 8.74
C VAL A 37 7.32 8.13 8.00
N ASP A 38 7.43 9.25 8.68
CA ASP A 38 7.10 10.58 8.15
C ASP A 38 8.28 11.15 7.37
N LEU A 39 8.06 11.40 6.08
CA LEU A 39 9.00 12.07 5.18
C LEU A 39 8.32 13.31 4.60
N THR A 40 9.09 14.26 4.09
CA THR A 40 8.55 15.48 3.47
C THR A 40 8.94 15.59 2.00
N ALA A 41 8.13 16.31 1.23
CA ALA A 41 8.40 16.57 -0.19
C ALA A 41 9.74 17.26 -0.43
N ASN A 42 10.21 18.10 0.52
CA ASN A 42 11.48 18.82 0.43
C ASN A 42 12.70 17.90 0.55
N GLN A 43 12.54 16.74 1.17
CA GLN A 43 13.59 15.73 1.31
C GLN A 43 13.78 14.93 0.01
N ALA A 44 12.71 14.83 -0.80
CA ALA A 44 12.75 14.10 -2.06
C ALA A 44 13.33 14.96 -3.20
N ARG A 45 13.84 14.30 -4.24
CA ARG A 45 14.21 14.98 -5.48
C ARG A 45 12.97 15.50 -6.18
N ALA A 46 12.90 16.80 -6.45
CA ALA A 46 11.75 17.43 -7.10
C ALA A 46 11.42 16.82 -8.48
N ALA A 47 12.42 16.36 -9.22
CA ALA A 47 12.23 15.73 -10.52
C ALA A 47 11.52 14.35 -10.46
N GLY A 48 11.52 13.70 -9.29
CA GLY A 48 10.87 12.39 -9.06
C GLY A 48 9.49 12.51 -8.43
N LEU A 49 9.10 13.69 -7.95
CA LEU A 49 7.79 13.91 -7.34
C LEU A 49 6.71 14.08 -8.41
N ARG A 50 6.15 12.94 -8.82
CA ARG A 50 5.03 12.91 -9.76
C ARG A 50 3.95 11.98 -9.26
N VAL A 51 2.79 12.54 -8.97
CA VAL A 51 1.57 11.78 -8.67
C VAL A 51 0.80 11.55 -9.96
N GLU A 52 0.41 10.32 -10.18
CA GLU A 52 -0.43 9.94 -11.30
C GLU A 52 -1.71 9.28 -10.79
N THR A 53 -2.84 9.64 -11.40
CA THR A 53 -4.11 8.95 -11.20
C THR A 53 -4.53 8.38 -12.54
N ARG A 54 -4.66 7.07 -12.63
CA ARG A 54 -4.95 6.37 -13.90
C ARG A 54 -6.27 5.62 -13.79
N ALA A 55 -7.22 5.93 -14.64
CA ALA A 55 -8.46 5.14 -14.76
C ALA A 55 -8.17 3.68 -15.20
N GLY A 56 -7.09 3.44 -15.92
CA GLY A 56 -6.64 2.09 -16.31
C GLY A 56 -6.23 1.17 -15.16
N ASP A 57 -5.99 1.72 -13.97
CA ASP A 57 -5.65 0.95 -12.76
C ASP A 57 -6.91 0.49 -12.00
N VAL A 58 -8.08 1.03 -12.36
CA VAL A 58 -9.38 0.59 -11.81
C VAL A 58 -9.66 -0.85 -12.22
N ARG A 59 -10.18 -1.62 -11.27
CA ARG A 59 -10.75 -2.95 -11.51
C ARG A 59 -12.11 -3.01 -10.84
N ASN A 60 -13.15 -2.92 -11.66
CA ASN A 60 -14.55 -2.82 -11.22
C ASN A 60 -15.39 -4.06 -11.49
N GLN A 61 -14.75 -5.08 -12.03
CA GLN A 61 -15.28 -6.44 -12.12
C GLN A 61 -14.12 -7.42 -11.82
N ILE A 62 -14.22 -8.14 -10.72
CA ILE A 62 -13.22 -9.14 -10.31
C ILE A 62 -13.82 -10.53 -10.44
N THR A 63 -13.08 -11.44 -11.03
CA THR A 63 -13.44 -12.87 -11.10
C THR A 63 -12.30 -13.68 -10.51
N ILE A 64 -12.57 -14.39 -9.43
CA ILE A 64 -11.64 -15.32 -8.79
C ILE A 64 -11.92 -16.72 -9.32
N GLN A 65 -10.93 -17.31 -9.97
CA GLN A 65 -10.97 -18.72 -10.35
C GLN A 65 -10.39 -19.57 -9.22
N TYR A 66 -11.18 -20.55 -8.78
CA TYR A 66 -10.83 -21.46 -7.70
C TYR A 66 -11.23 -22.90 -8.07
N LYS A 67 -10.85 -23.87 -7.30
CA LYS A 67 -11.25 -25.29 -7.38
C LYS A 67 -11.72 -25.75 -8.78
N ASN A 68 -10.83 -26.34 -9.58
CA ASN A 68 -11.18 -26.86 -10.90
C ASN A 68 -11.89 -25.86 -11.85
N SER A 69 -11.43 -24.61 -11.85
CA SER A 69 -11.97 -23.53 -12.69
C SER A 69 -13.41 -23.09 -12.38
N GLN A 70 -13.88 -23.29 -11.15
CA GLN A 70 -15.07 -22.59 -10.67
C GLN A 70 -14.76 -21.10 -10.52
N GLU A 71 -15.79 -20.27 -10.58
CA GLU A 71 -15.65 -18.82 -10.58
C GLU A 71 -16.53 -18.18 -9.50
N ALA A 72 -15.95 -17.23 -8.78
CA ALA A 72 -16.66 -16.30 -7.92
C ALA A 72 -16.41 -14.88 -8.43
N SER A 73 -17.45 -14.07 -8.60
CA SER A 73 -17.32 -12.74 -9.21
C SER A 73 -17.99 -11.67 -8.38
N ALA A 74 -17.34 -10.51 -8.31
CA ALA A 74 -17.86 -9.30 -7.71
C ALA A 74 -17.77 -8.13 -8.71
N SER A 75 -18.72 -7.19 -8.68
CA SER A 75 -18.73 -6.02 -9.56
C SER A 75 -19.36 -4.81 -8.91
N ASP A 76 -18.86 -3.61 -9.26
CA ASP A 76 -19.42 -2.33 -8.83
C ASP A 76 -20.08 -1.60 -10.01
N PRO A 77 -21.43 -1.54 -10.07
CA PRO A 77 -22.15 -0.91 -11.19
C PRO A 77 -21.86 0.60 -11.32
N THR A 78 -21.60 1.29 -10.21
CA THR A 78 -21.33 2.73 -10.19
C THR A 78 -19.97 3.02 -10.84
N SER A 79 -18.96 2.26 -10.47
CA SER A 79 -17.63 2.36 -11.07
C SER A 79 -17.67 1.97 -12.56
N ILE A 80 -18.42 0.91 -12.92
CA ILE A 80 -18.60 0.51 -14.33
C ILE A 80 -19.27 1.63 -15.14
N SER A 81 -20.27 2.29 -14.58
CA SER A 81 -20.94 3.42 -15.26
C SER A 81 -20.00 4.60 -15.49
N THR A 82 -19.04 4.82 -14.58
CA THR A 82 -18.12 5.97 -14.63
C THR A 82 -16.90 5.70 -15.53
N TYR A 83 -16.29 4.53 -15.40
CA TYR A 83 -14.98 4.21 -16.02
C TYR A 83 -15.07 3.17 -17.15
N GLY A 84 -16.25 2.62 -17.40
CA GLY A 84 -16.42 1.45 -18.27
C GLY A 84 -16.12 0.14 -17.55
N ASN A 85 -16.37 -0.99 -18.21
CA ASN A 85 -16.10 -2.31 -17.63
C ASN A 85 -14.59 -2.61 -17.71
N LEU A 86 -13.93 -2.64 -16.57
CA LEU A 86 -12.51 -2.93 -16.40
C LEU A 86 -12.35 -4.20 -15.55
N GLY A 87 -12.52 -5.35 -16.22
CA GLY A 87 -12.50 -6.67 -15.59
C GLY A 87 -11.09 -7.21 -15.35
N GLN A 88 -10.94 -8.02 -14.29
CA GLN A 88 -9.74 -8.81 -14.02
C GLN A 88 -10.12 -10.22 -13.57
N ILE A 89 -9.45 -11.23 -14.15
CA ILE A 89 -9.55 -12.62 -13.73
C ILE A 89 -8.29 -12.98 -12.97
N ILE A 90 -8.45 -13.54 -11.77
CA ILE A 90 -7.36 -13.94 -10.88
C ILE A 90 -7.49 -15.45 -10.62
N SER A 91 -6.51 -16.21 -11.06
CA SER A 91 -6.47 -17.65 -10.80
C SER A 91 -5.82 -17.94 -9.45
N THR A 92 -6.48 -18.71 -8.62
CA THR A 92 -6.06 -19.04 -7.26
C THR A 92 -6.04 -20.55 -7.03
N THR A 93 -5.49 -20.96 -5.90
CA THR A 93 -5.52 -22.34 -5.40
C THR A 93 -6.54 -22.53 -4.28
N LEU A 94 -7.51 -21.62 -4.17
CA LEU A 94 -8.60 -21.73 -3.19
C LEU A 94 -9.49 -22.92 -3.50
N GLU A 95 -10.00 -23.54 -2.45
CA GLU A 95 -10.87 -24.70 -2.54
C GLU A 95 -12.34 -24.39 -2.16
N ASN A 96 -12.55 -23.32 -1.37
CA ASN A 96 -13.87 -22.95 -0.84
C ASN A 96 -14.48 -21.77 -1.61
N THR A 97 -15.77 -21.86 -1.87
CA THR A 97 -16.55 -20.78 -2.51
C THR A 97 -16.55 -19.50 -1.66
N VAL A 98 -16.76 -19.64 -0.35
CA VAL A 98 -16.83 -18.50 0.59
C VAL A 98 -15.53 -17.70 0.58
N ASP A 99 -14.37 -18.38 0.57
CA ASP A 99 -13.07 -17.71 0.51
C ASP A 99 -12.87 -16.99 -0.82
N ALA A 100 -13.35 -17.59 -1.92
CA ALA A 100 -13.25 -16.97 -3.25
C ALA A 100 -14.18 -15.75 -3.41
N GLU A 101 -15.39 -15.81 -2.88
CA GLU A 101 -16.35 -14.70 -2.84
C GLU A 101 -15.78 -13.55 -2.00
N TYR A 102 -15.29 -13.84 -0.78
CA TYR A 102 -14.67 -12.84 0.07
C TYR A 102 -13.48 -12.17 -0.63
N GLN A 103 -12.61 -12.95 -1.28
CA GLN A 103 -11.46 -12.42 -1.99
C GLN A 103 -11.85 -11.56 -3.19
N ALA A 104 -12.93 -11.92 -3.91
CA ALA A 104 -13.45 -11.12 -5.01
C ALA A 104 -13.97 -9.76 -4.53
N ASP A 105 -14.75 -9.73 -3.45
CA ASP A 105 -15.28 -8.50 -2.84
C ASP A 105 -14.15 -7.62 -2.28
N PHE A 106 -13.17 -8.22 -1.62
CA PHE A 106 -12.02 -7.52 -1.08
C PHE A 106 -11.21 -6.82 -2.19
N TYR A 107 -10.83 -7.55 -3.25
CA TYR A 107 -10.12 -6.95 -4.39
C TYR A 107 -10.93 -5.85 -5.08
N LEU A 108 -12.24 -6.06 -5.25
CA LEU A 108 -13.13 -5.06 -5.82
C LEU A 108 -13.11 -3.77 -5.00
N THR A 109 -13.25 -3.88 -3.68
CA THR A 109 -13.27 -2.73 -2.78
C THR A 109 -11.98 -1.93 -2.85
N LEU A 110 -10.83 -2.59 -2.93
CA LEU A 110 -9.53 -1.93 -3.04
C LEU A 110 -9.27 -1.27 -4.41
N ARG A 111 -9.93 -1.72 -5.48
CA ARG A 111 -9.56 -1.37 -6.86
C ARG A 111 -10.66 -0.69 -7.68
N LYS A 112 -11.87 -0.56 -7.16
CA LYS A 112 -13.00 0.01 -7.91
C LYS A 112 -12.88 1.50 -8.21
N ASP A 113 -12.06 2.22 -7.42
CA ASP A 113 -11.80 3.65 -7.56
C ASP A 113 -10.32 3.92 -7.90
N PRO A 114 -10.05 4.92 -8.78
CA PRO A 114 -8.67 5.29 -9.09
C PRO A 114 -7.99 5.92 -7.89
N GLN A 115 -6.76 5.51 -7.63
CA GLN A 115 -5.93 6.03 -6.54
C GLN A 115 -4.77 6.86 -7.09
N ALA A 116 -4.34 7.85 -6.30
CA ALA A 116 -3.11 8.58 -6.57
C ALA A 116 -1.91 7.67 -6.26
N ILE A 117 -1.00 7.52 -7.21
CA ILE A 117 0.17 6.68 -7.07
C ILE A 117 1.45 7.46 -7.33
N PHE A 118 2.52 7.10 -6.61
CA PHE A 118 3.89 7.45 -6.95
C PHE A 118 4.57 6.22 -7.54
N SER A 119 5.05 6.32 -8.77
CA SER A 119 5.78 5.21 -9.40
C SER A 119 7.13 4.97 -8.74
N GLU A 120 7.82 6.05 -8.38
CA GLU A 120 9.12 6.02 -7.72
C GLU A 120 9.38 7.37 -7.05
N ILE A 121 9.93 7.35 -5.85
CA ILE A 121 10.33 8.56 -5.11
C ILE A 121 11.79 8.41 -4.72
N THR A 122 12.63 9.38 -5.11
CA THR A 122 14.06 9.35 -4.83
C THR A 122 14.43 10.36 -3.76
N PHE A 123 15.18 9.92 -2.76
CA PHE A 123 15.75 10.72 -1.70
C PHE A 123 17.27 10.77 -1.82
N ASP A 124 17.84 11.97 -1.74
CA ASP A 124 19.29 12.15 -1.61
C ASP A 124 19.65 12.18 -0.12
N LEU A 125 20.37 11.16 0.33
CA LEU A 125 20.77 11.05 1.74
C LEU A 125 21.83 12.10 2.15
N THR A 126 22.36 12.84 1.18
CA THR A 126 23.25 13.99 1.39
C THR A 126 22.49 15.32 1.45
N ASN A 127 21.18 15.32 1.20
CA ASN A 127 20.33 16.50 1.33
C ASN A 127 20.29 16.95 2.80
N PRO A 128 20.57 18.23 3.12
CA PRO A 128 20.51 18.73 4.49
C PRO A 128 19.10 18.68 5.12
N GLU A 129 18.04 18.65 4.31
CA GLU A 129 16.66 18.48 4.78
C GLU A 129 16.38 17.06 5.30
N VAL A 130 17.19 16.07 4.94
CA VAL A 130 17.12 14.71 5.48
C VAL A 130 17.90 14.66 6.79
N ASP A 131 17.21 14.64 7.90
CA ASP A 131 17.83 14.53 9.22
C ASP A 131 18.42 13.13 9.49
N ASN A 132 19.02 12.94 10.66
CA ASN A 132 19.64 11.65 10.98
C ASN A 132 18.62 10.55 11.20
N SER A 133 17.45 10.86 11.77
CA SER A 133 16.37 9.88 11.99
C SER A 133 15.80 9.39 10.67
N ASP A 134 15.51 10.32 9.76
CA ASP A 134 15.00 10.00 8.42
C ASP A 134 16.03 9.23 7.60
N ARG A 135 17.31 9.61 7.74
CA ARG A 135 18.41 8.90 7.09
C ARG A 135 18.54 7.47 7.59
N ASP A 136 18.41 7.25 8.90
CA ASP A 136 18.41 5.91 9.50
C ASP A 136 17.20 5.09 9.05
N ASN A 137 16.01 5.68 8.98
CA ASN A 137 14.81 5.03 8.47
C ASN A 137 14.95 4.62 7.00
N LEU A 138 15.50 5.49 6.16
CA LEU A 138 15.73 5.22 4.74
C LEU A 138 16.82 4.16 4.52
N LEU A 139 17.86 4.13 5.35
CA LEU A 139 18.92 3.11 5.27
C LEU A 139 18.46 1.72 5.75
N ASN A 140 17.50 1.67 6.68
CA ASN A 140 16.94 0.44 7.24
C ASN A 140 15.59 0.08 6.63
N VAL A 141 15.25 0.60 5.45
CA VAL A 141 13.99 0.33 4.77
C VAL A 141 13.76 -1.16 4.55
N PHE A 142 12.51 -1.59 4.70
CA PHE A 142 12.11 -2.98 4.49
C PHE A 142 10.81 -3.08 3.68
N MET A 143 10.52 -4.27 3.15
CA MET A 143 9.33 -4.55 2.37
C MET A 143 8.06 -4.37 3.21
N GLY A 144 7.13 -3.56 2.74
CA GLY A 144 5.88 -3.29 3.44
C GLY A 144 5.98 -2.23 4.54
N GLN A 145 7.12 -1.52 4.66
CA GLN A 145 7.26 -0.39 5.59
C GLN A 145 6.24 0.71 5.24
N PRO A 146 5.42 1.15 6.21
CA PRO A 146 4.50 2.26 5.99
C PRO A 146 5.26 3.59 5.94
N VAL A 147 4.99 4.39 4.92
CA VAL A 147 5.58 5.72 4.73
C VAL A 147 4.50 6.76 4.47
N ALA A 148 4.66 7.94 5.03
CA ALA A 148 3.84 9.11 4.72
C ALA A 148 4.75 10.22 4.16
N ILE A 149 4.35 10.81 3.04
CA ILE A 149 5.05 11.93 2.43
C ILE A 149 4.18 13.16 2.59
N ASN A 150 4.64 14.04 3.44
CA ASN A 150 3.95 15.26 3.85
C ASN A 150 4.37 16.45 2.98
N ASP A 151 3.65 17.56 3.12
CA ASP A 151 3.95 18.84 2.46
C ASP A 151 4.03 18.75 0.93
N LEU A 152 3.24 17.87 0.36
CA LEU A 152 3.10 17.79 -1.09
C LEU A 152 2.40 19.04 -1.63
N PRO A 153 2.74 19.48 -2.86
CA PRO A 153 2.01 20.54 -3.54
C PRO A 153 0.50 20.25 -3.58
N ALA A 154 -0.33 21.29 -3.41
CA ALA A 154 -1.78 21.14 -3.30
C ALA A 154 -2.44 20.39 -4.49
N ASN A 155 -1.85 20.48 -5.68
CA ASN A 155 -2.30 19.75 -6.87
C ASN A 155 -1.98 18.24 -6.85
N MET A 156 -1.17 17.78 -5.88
CA MET A 156 -0.80 16.37 -5.68
C MET A 156 -1.49 15.76 -4.45
N GLY A 157 -2.38 16.52 -3.77
CA GLY A 157 -2.86 16.20 -2.43
C GLY A 157 -1.84 16.65 -1.38
N SER A 158 -2.25 16.94 -0.17
CA SER A 158 -1.34 17.43 0.87
C SER A 158 -0.43 16.34 1.44
N ILE A 159 -0.87 15.10 1.42
CA ILE A 159 -0.19 13.93 2.02
C ILE A 159 -0.39 12.73 1.10
N PHE A 160 0.65 11.93 0.94
CA PHE A 160 0.58 10.60 0.37
C PHE A 160 0.93 9.57 1.45
N GLN A 161 0.14 8.53 1.57
CA GLN A 161 0.36 7.41 2.47
C GLN A 161 0.45 6.11 1.67
N GLY A 162 1.45 5.29 1.98
CA GLY A 162 1.65 4.06 1.23
C GLY A 162 2.60 3.08 1.92
N PHE A 163 2.82 1.96 1.25
CA PHE A 163 3.76 0.92 1.67
C PHE A 163 4.90 0.80 0.67
N VAL A 164 6.10 0.58 1.19
CA VAL A 164 7.28 0.31 0.37
C VAL A 164 7.15 -1.08 -0.25
N GLU A 165 7.20 -1.14 -1.58
CA GLU A 165 7.16 -2.37 -2.38
C GLU A 165 8.54 -2.76 -2.90
N GLY A 166 9.48 -1.85 -2.85
CA GLY A 166 10.85 -2.08 -3.28
C GLY A 166 11.70 -0.83 -3.17
N TRP A 167 12.99 -1.02 -3.23
CA TRP A 167 13.93 0.10 -3.20
C TRP A 167 15.21 -0.23 -3.95
N SER A 168 15.92 0.82 -4.34
CA SER A 168 17.26 0.71 -4.91
C SER A 168 18.17 1.80 -4.35
N PHE A 169 19.42 1.43 -4.06
CA PHE A 169 20.45 2.37 -3.66
C PHE A 169 21.35 2.71 -4.84
N GLN A 170 21.68 3.98 -4.96
CA GLN A 170 22.67 4.45 -5.93
C GLN A 170 23.76 5.24 -5.19
N ALA A 171 24.96 4.68 -5.17
CA ALA A 171 26.13 5.29 -4.54
C ALA A 171 27.08 5.84 -5.58
N GLY A 172 27.58 7.04 -5.38
CA GLY A 172 28.62 7.69 -6.17
C GLY A 172 29.66 8.33 -5.26
N TYR A 173 30.62 9.03 -5.86
CA TYR A 173 31.59 9.80 -5.07
C TYR A 173 30.87 10.97 -4.39
N ASN A 174 30.84 10.97 -3.07
CA ASN A 174 30.12 11.95 -2.22
C ASN A 174 28.59 12.01 -2.44
N THR A 175 27.99 11.00 -3.03
CA THR A 175 26.54 10.93 -3.20
C THR A 175 26.01 9.56 -2.83
N LEU A 176 24.90 9.54 -2.12
CA LEU A 176 24.11 8.34 -1.84
C LEU A 176 22.65 8.70 -1.96
N SER A 177 21.94 8.00 -2.82
CA SER A 177 20.50 8.17 -2.96
C SER A 177 19.78 6.84 -2.86
N ILE A 178 18.55 6.90 -2.40
CA ILE A 178 17.63 5.78 -2.37
C ILE A 178 16.39 6.13 -3.17
N SER A 179 15.96 5.23 -4.02
CA SER A 179 14.68 5.29 -4.72
C SER A 179 13.74 4.27 -4.13
N LEU A 180 12.55 4.71 -3.71
CA LEU A 180 11.48 3.88 -3.17
C LEU A 180 10.39 3.69 -4.21
N ILE A 181 9.95 2.45 -4.40
CA ILE A 181 8.72 2.10 -5.10
C ILE A 181 7.66 1.94 -4.02
N VAL A 182 6.58 2.72 -4.11
CA VAL A 182 5.54 2.76 -3.09
C VAL A 182 4.15 2.52 -3.69
N SER A 183 3.33 1.74 -2.99
CA SER A 183 1.92 1.55 -3.31
C SER A 183 1.04 2.33 -2.33
N PRO A 184 -0.07 2.94 -2.78
CA PRO A 184 -1.01 3.59 -1.88
C PRO A 184 -1.54 2.63 -0.81
N THR A 185 -1.73 3.13 0.41
CA THR A 185 -2.36 2.36 1.50
C THR A 185 -3.71 1.77 1.05
N ALA A 186 -4.50 2.54 0.30
CA ALA A 186 -5.79 2.13 -0.23
C ALA A 186 -5.74 0.90 -1.17
N TYR A 187 -4.58 0.52 -1.69
CA TYR A 187 -4.43 -0.70 -2.49
C TYR A 187 -4.20 -1.97 -1.66
N SER A 188 -3.92 -1.83 -0.39
CA SER A 188 -3.61 -2.96 0.50
C SER A 188 -4.54 -3.06 1.70
N LEU A 189 -5.11 -1.94 2.13
CA LEU A 189 -5.90 -1.85 3.35
C LEU A 189 -7.24 -1.17 3.08
N GLN A 190 -8.27 -1.72 3.68
CA GLN A 190 -9.60 -1.11 3.69
C GLN A 190 -9.73 -0.23 4.94
N ALA A 191 -10.11 1.03 4.75
CA ALA A 191 -10.45 1.91 5.87
C ALA A 191 -11.76 1.45 6.51
N LEU A 192 -11.75 1.25 7.81
CA LEU A 192 -12.96 0.93 8.58
C LEU A 192 -13.86 2.16 8.72
N GLN A 193 -15.17 1.95 8.61
CA GLN A 193 -16.17 2.92 9.03
C GLN A 193 -16.31 2.90 10.56
N TRP A 194 -16.80 3.99 11.14
CA TRP A 194 -16.90 4.12 12.60
C TRP A 194 -17.78 3.05 13.27
N ASP A 195 -18.77 2.53 12.56
CA ASP A 195 -19.68 1.48 13.02
C ASP A 195 -19.07 0.06 12.90
N GLU A 196 -18.00 -0.08 12.12
CA GLU A 196 -17.25 -1.34 11.95
C GLU A 196 -16.14 -1.51 12.97
N ILE A 197 -15.78 -0.42 13.69
CA ILE A 197 -14.73 -0.47 14.72
C ILE A 197 -15.21 -1.30 15.91
N LEU A 198 -14.44 -2.33 16.27
CA LEU A 198 -14.75 -3.18 17.40
C LEU A 198 -14.84 -2.35 18.70
N ASN A 199 -15.86 -2.60 19.52
CA ASN A 199 -16.06 -1.92 20.81
C ASN A 199 -14.90 -2.16 21.81
N THR A 200 -14.04 -3.13 21.55
CA THR A 200 -12.83 -3.42 22.33
C THR A 200 -11.66 -2.51 21.93
N PHE A 201 -11.76 -1.81 20.83
CA PHE A 201 -10.73 -0.89 20.37
C PHE A 201 -10.81 0.41 21.18
N THR A 202 -9.74 0.75 21.85
CA THR A 202 -9.67 1.95 22.71
C THR A 202 -8.67 2.95 22.14
N TRP A 203 -8.85 4.23 22.46
CA TRP A 203 -7.89 5.28 22.08
C TRP A 203 -6.46 5.00 22.56
N SER A 204 -6.30 4.25 23.66
CA SER A 204 -4.99 3.84 24.16
C SER A 204 -4.31 2.76 23.32
N SER A 205 -5.05 2.08 22.45
CA SER A 205 -4.49 1.09 21.51
C SER A 205 -4.12 1.69 20.15
N VAL A 206 -4.49 2.97 19.92
CA VAL A 206 -4.10 3.71 18.71
C VAL A 206 -2.69 4.26 18.91
N SER A 207 -1.86 4.19 17.86
CA SER A 207 -0.52 4.78 17.90
C SER A 207 -0.59 6.27 18.29
N PRO A 208 0.22 6.75 19.25
CA PRO A 208 0.24 8.15 19.64
C PRO A 208 0.70 9.11 18.54
N THR A 209 1.24 8.58 17.44
CA THR A 209 1.63 9.35 16.25
C THR A 209 0.48 9.58 15.26
N LEU A 210 -0.67 8.92 15.46
CA LEU A 210 -1.86 9.13 14.64
C LEU A 210 -2.62 10.36 15.16
N ASP A 211 -2.65 11.42 14.37
CA ASP A 211 -3.54 12.57 14.58
C ASP A 211 -4.87 12.37 13.81
N TRP A 212 -5.86 13.23 14.09
CA TRP A 212 -7.18 13.15 13.45
C TRP A 212 -7.15 13.31 11.93
N ALA A 213 -6.13 13.99 11.37
CA ALA A 213 -5.99 14.18 9.94
C ALA A 213 -5.45 12.93 9.24
N ARG A 214 -4.81 12.03 10.01
CA ARG A 214 -4.13 10.84 9.52
C ARG A 214 -4.70 9.54 10.09
N ALA A 215 -5.67 9.63 10.99
CA ALA A 215 -6.27 8.48 11.66
C ALA A 215 -7.15 7.69 10.69
N THR A 216 -6.53 6.81 9.92
CA THR A 216 -7.23 5.77 9.17
C THR A 216 -7.08 4.47 9.94
N ILE A 217 -8.17 4.01 10.56
CA ILE A 217 -8.22 2.68 11.15
C ILE A 217 -8.48 1.71 10.02
N VAL A 218 -7.58 0.75 9.86
CA VAL A 218 -7.57 -0.18 8.73
C VAL A 218 -7.62 -1.62 9.24
N THR A 219 -8.22 -2.48 8.45
CA THR A 219 -8.19 -3.95 8.63
C THR A 219 -7.27 -4.60 7.62
#